data_3da1137fdc9a6110ac6229a30a5f3830
#
_entry.id   3da1137fdc9a6110ac6229a30a5f3830
#
_cell.length_a   1.000
_cell.length_b   1.000
_cell.length_c   1.000
_cell.angle_alpha   90.00
_cell.angle_beta   90.00
_cell.angle_gamma   90.00
#
_symmetry.space_group_name_H-M   'P 1'
#
loop_
_entity.id
_entity.type
_entity.pdbx_description
1 polymer ?
#
loop_
_entity_poly.entity_id
_entity_poly.type
_entity_poly.pdbx_seq_one_letter_code
_entity_poly.pdbx_strand_id
1 'polypeptide(L)'
;YEKEISIHTTATSKDGEKTILAGKEVTIVDTVKLDGLKKGTKYQLKGWQMLKEENAELIIDGKRVENDYTFVADDEAMKVEITYTFNASELGGKNLVTFEELYDLSNPDEPVKVAEHKDIEDDGQTVLITERIIKIHTTATDKDGNKEIEAGKDVTIVDTVTLEGLEIGTKYQLKGWQMLKEENAELLINGKRVENDYTFIADKESMKVEVAFTFDATSLDGKQLVTFEELYDLSNPDEPKKVTEHRDIEDEGQTITFKEKPEVPEEPEKPETPQTPDTPHKPDSPKTGDGTNL
;
A
#
# COMPACT_ATOMS: atom_id res chain seq x y z
N TYR A 1 44.60 38.85 21.48
CA TYR A 1 43.73 38.58 20.33
C TYR A 1 42.69 37.55 20.76
N GLU A 2 41.40 37.95 20.85
CA GLU A 2 40.33 36.98 20.99
C GLU A 2 40.28 36.20 19.66
N LYS A 3 40.32 34.88 19.78
CA LYS A 3 40.20 33.97 18.62
C LYS A 3 38.75 34.06 18.10
N GLU A 4 38.57 34.25 16.82
CA GLU A 4 37.26 34.22 16.19
C GLU A 4 36.65 32.82 16.34
N ILE A 5 35.38 32.75 16.78
CA ILE A 5 34.68 31.49 16.90
C ILE A 5 34.27 31.02 15.51
N SER A 6 34.67 29.79 15.18
CA SER A 6 34.25 29.14 13.94
C SER A 6 33.34 27.94 14.17
N ILE A 7 32.42 27.71 13.22
CA ILE A 7 31.47 26.62 13.21
C ILE A 7 31.58 25.88 11.89
N HIS A 8 31.69 24.56 11.97
CA HIS A 8 31.69 23.66 10.83
C HIS A 8 30.78 22.46 11.13
N THR A 9 29.86 22.15 10.23
CA THR A 9 28.81 21.19 10.51
C THR A 9 28.69 20.12 9.42
N THR A 10 28.09 18.98 9.75
CA THR A 10 27.84 17.88 8.83
C THR A 10 26.56 17.17 9.20
N ALA A 11 25.55 17.26 8.35
CA ALA A 11 24.26 16.61 8.53
C ALA A 11 24.23 15.22 7.87
N THR A 12 23.66 14.24 8.58
CA THR A 12 23.53 12.84 8.11
C THR A 12 22.26 12.20 8.69
N SER A 13 21.93 11.00 8.22
CA SER A 13 21.02 10.08 8.93
C SER A 13 21.64 9.60 10.26
N LYS A 14 20.89 8.88 11.08
CA LYS A 14 21.40 8.19 12.29
C LYS A 14 22.54 7.23 11.98
N ASP A 15 22.56 6.66 10.76
CA ASP A 15 23.57 5.69 10.32
C ASP A 15 24.76 6.35 9.60
N GLY A 16 24.79 7.68 9.56
CA GLY A 16 25.88 8.44 8.93
C GLY A 16 25.74 8.65 7.43
N GLU A 17 24.58 8.31 6.85
CA GLU A 17 24.32 8.40 5.41
C GLU A 17 23.78 9.77 5.00
N LYS A 18 23.97 10.14 3.72
CA LYS A 18 23.42 11.37 3.14
C LYS A 18 22.02 11.23 2.56
N THR A 19 21.44 10.04 2.67
CA THR A 19 20.08 9.73 2.22
C THR A 19 19.25 9.15 3.36
N ILE A 20 17.96 9.52 3.41
CA ILE A 20 16.99 9.00 4.37
C ILE A 20 15.72 8.63 3.60
N LEU A 21 15.18 7.44 3.82
CA LEU A 21 13.92 7.03 3.23
C LEU A 21 12.76 7.82 3.85
N ALA A 22 11.88 8.38 3.01
CA ALA A 22 10.67 9.08 3.46
C ALA A 22 9.84 8.21 4.40
N GLY A 23 9.33 8.81 5.48
CA GLY A 23 8.56 8.12 6.49
C GLY A 23 8.03 9.06 7.57
N LYS A 24 7.19 8.54 8.47
CA LYS A 24 6.50 9.32 9.51
C LYS A 24 7.43 9.83 10.60
N GLU A 25 8.55 9.15 10.80
CA GLU A 25 9.54 9.50 11.80
C GLU A 25 10.94 9.33 11.22
N VAL A 26 11.49 10.39 10.67
CA VAL A 26 12.89 10.45 10.23
C VAL A 26 13.71 11.29 11.19
N THR A 27 15.01 11.01 11.30
CA THR A 27 15.92 11.78 12.13
C THR A 27 17.14 12.19 11.30
N ILE A 28 17.42 13.48 11.28
CA ILE A 28 18.69 14.06 10.83
C ILE A 28 19.54 14.33 12.06
N VAL A 29 20.80 13.91 12.00
CA VAL A 29 21.82 14.18 13.01
C VAL A 29 22.81 15.17 12.41
N ASP A 30 22.92 16.34 13.01
CA ASP A 30 23.95 17.29 12.64
C ASP A 30 25.10 17.27 13.65
N THR A 31 26.30 17.05 13.13
CA THR A 31 27.55 17.04 13.89
C THR A 31 28.23 18.38 13.72
N VAL A 32 28.29 19.16 14.79
CA VAL A 32 28.82 20.50 14.80
C VAL A 32 30.20 20.54 15.46
N LYS A 33 31.19 20.98 14.73
CA LYS A 33 32.54 21.24 15.25
C LYS A 33 32.70 22.74 15.48
N LEU A 34 33.04 23.08 16.71
CA LEU A 34 33.23 24.44 17.16
C LEU A 34 34.69 24.66 17.54
N ASP A 35 35.24 25.81 17.21
CA ASP A 35 36.61 26.20 17.60
C ASP A 35 36.62 27.68 18.00
N GLY A 36 37.51 28.05 18.93
CA GLY A 36 37.62 29.40 19.45
C GLY A 36 36.64 29.71 20.61
N LEU A 37 35.99 28.67 21.21
CA LEU A 37 35.12 28.85 22.36
C LEU A 37 35.88 29.33 23.58
N LYS A 38 35.21 30.10 24.43
CA LYS A 38 35.74 30.51 25.73
C LYS A 38 35.33 29.48 26.78
N LYS A 39 36.29 28.78 27.35
CA LYS A 39 36.07 27.78 28.39
C LYS A 39 35.27 28.34 29.56
N GLY A 40 34.27 27.60 30.03
CA GLY A 40 33.37 28.00 31.13
C GLY A 40 32.20 28.88 30.67
N THR A 41 32.16 29.34 29.42
CA THR A 41 31.05 30.11 28.87
C THR A 41 29.92 29.20 28.45
N LYS A 42 28.68 29.62 28.73
CA LYS A 42 27.48 28.94 28.31
C LYS A 42 27.10 29.40 26.89
N TYR A 43 26.90 28.45 26.02
CA TYR A 43 26.48 28.68 24.62
C TYR A 43 25.16 28.00 24.33
N GLN A 44 24.43 28.51 23.35
CA GLN A 44 23.25 27.88 22.73
C GLN A 44 23.45 27.76 21.24
N LEU A 45 23.37 26.54 20.73
CA LEU A 45 23.27 26.24 19.31
C LEU A 45 21.79 26.14 18.95
N LYS A 46 21.36 26.92 17.94
CA LYS A 46 20.02 26.90 17.37
C LYS A 46 20.12 26.40 15.95
N GLY A 47 19.39 25.32 15.64
CA GLY A 47 19.42 24.76 14.32
C GLY A 47 18.02 24.51 13.75
N TRP A 48 17.89 24.54 12.42
CA TRP A 48 16.65 24.28 11.71
C TRP A 48 16.89 23.70 10.33
N GLN A 49 15.86 23.10 9.76
CA GLN A 49 15.91 22.50 8.45
C GLN A 49 15.37 23.45 7.38
N MET A 50 16.04 23.49 6.22
CA MET A 50 15.65 24.22 5.03
C MET A 50 15.30 23.25 3.91
N LEU A 51 14.31 23.62 3.09
CA LEU A 51 14.08 23.01 1.77
C LEU A 51 15.03 23.66 0.77
N LYS A 52 15.98 22.87 0.20
CA LYS A 52 17.05 23.40 -0.66
C LYS A 52 16.51 24.10 -1.91
N GLU A 53 15.65 23.44 -2.65
CA GLU A 53 15.14 23.88 -3.94
C GLU A 53 14.28 25.16 -3.82
N GLU A 54 13.52 25.28 -2.73
CA GLU A 54 12.66 26.43 -2.45
C GLU A 54 13.39 27.56 -1.72
N ASN A 55 14.58 27.28 -1.18
CA ASN A 55 15.32 28.15 -0.25
C ASN A 55 14.42 28.69 0.88
N ALA A 56 13.64 27.79 1.46
CA ALA A 56 12.63 28.10 2.47
C ALA A 56 12.77 27.22 3.71
N GLU A 57 12.32 27.72 4.85
CA GLU A 57 12.27 26.93 6.09
C GLU A 57 11.33 25.73 5.94
N LEU A 58 11.75 24.57 6.45
CA LEU A 58 10.89 23.38 6.48
C LEU A 58 9.84 23.53 7.57
N ILE A 59 8.59 23.57 7.17
CA ILE A 59 7.42 23.65 8.04
C ILE A 59 6.63 22.34 7.98
N ILE A 60 6.46 21.66 9.10
CA ILE A 60 5.63 20.46 9.25
C ILE A 60 4.54 20.76 10.27
N ASP A 61 3.28 20.52 9.90
CA ASP A 61 2.09 20.78 10.74
C ASP A 61 2.08 22.23 11.29
N GLY A 62 2.47 23.20 10.45
CA GLY A 62 2.52 24.62 10.80
C GLY A 62 3.66 25.03 11.73
N LYS A 63 4.62 24.14 12.00
CA LYS A 63 5.79 24.40 12.86
C LYS A 63 7.08 24.21 12.08
N ARG A 64 8.05 25.12 12.31
CA ARG A 64 9.40 24.95 11.78
C ARG A 64 10.06 23.69 12.40
N VAL A 65 10.72 22.91 11.56
CA VAL A 65 11.56 21.80 12.02
C VAL A 65 12.87 22.39 12.54
N GLU A 66 12.95 22.52 13.86
CA GLU A 66 14.08 23.14 14.58
C GLU A 66 14.38 22.41 15.87
N ASN A 67 15.60 22.59 16.36
CA ASN A 67 16.00 22.15 17.71
C ASN A 67 17.12 23.05 18.23
N ASP A 68 17.20 23.16 19.56
CA ASP A 68 18.20 23.95 20.26
C ASP A 68 19.02 23.04 21.18
N TYR A 69 20.32 23.31 21.28
CA TYR A 69 21.21 22.63 22.20
C TYR A 69 22.00 23.63 23.02
N THR A 70 21.89 23.60 24.36
CA THR A 70 22.60 24.48 25.28
C THR A 70 23.68 23.71 26.02
N PHE A 71 24.90 24.24 26.05
CA PHE A 71 26.03 23.62 26.69
C PHE A 71 26.95 24.66 27.35
N VAL A 72 27.84 24.18 28.21
CA VAL A 72 28.93 24.99 28.75
C VAL A 72 30.23 24.50 28.11
N ALA A 73 31.01 25.39 27.52
CA ALA A 73 32.26 25.02 26.89
C ALA A 73 33.26 24.49 27.93
N ASP A 74 33.67 23.25 27.77
CA ASP A 74 34.71 22.60 28.61
C ASP A 74 36.10 22.71 27.99
N ASP A 75 36.18 23.04 26.68
CA ASP A 75 37.40 23.30 25.93
C ASP A 75 37.16 24.40 24.88
N GLU A 76 38.26 24.93 24.31
CA GLU A 76 38.21 25.89 23.17
C GLU A 76 37.69 25.27 21.88
N ALA A 77 37.89 23.96 21.70
CA ALA A 77 37.38 23.19 20.56
C ALA A 77 36.44 22.09 21.06
N MET A 78 35.23 22.04 20.53
CA MET A 78 34.23 21.06 20.93
C MET A 78 33.54 20.48 19.71
N LYS A 79 33.05 19.24 19.89
CA LYS A 79 32.14 18.58 18.98
C LYS A 79 30.82 18.34 19.70
N VAL A 80 29.73 18.84 19.14
CA VAL A 80 28.38 18.63 19.66
C VAL A 80 27.49 18.05 18.56
N GLU A 81 26.42 17.37 18.96
CA GLU A 81 25.43 16.83 18.03
C GLU A 81 24.06 17.39 18.36
N ILE A 82 23.33 17.76 17.33
CA ILE A 82 21.93 18.18 17.43
C ILE A 82 21.09 17.34 16.48
N THR A 83 19.92 16.89 16.93
CA THR A 83 19.06 16.00 16.18
C THR A 83 17.73 16.64 15.85
N TYR A 84 17.18 16.32 14.67
CA TYR A 84 15.89 16.78 14.20
C TYR A 84 15.06 15.56 13.83
N THR A 85 13.96 15.34 14.55
CA THR A 85 13.03 14.23 14.29
C THR A 85 11.70 14.79 13.87
N PHE A 86 11.20 14.36 12.71
CA PHE A 86 9.99 14.91 12.09
C PHE A 86 9.35 13.91 11.10
N ASN A 87 8.12 14.22 10.69
CA ASN A 87 7.42 13.47 9.65
C ASN A 87 7.88 13.94 8.26
N ALA A 88 8.55 13.04 7.52
CA ALA A 88 9.03 13.27 6.16
C ALA A 88 8.27 12.45 5.10
N SER A 89 7.06 11.95 5.40
CA SER A 89 6.29 11.08 4.47
C SER A 89 6.03 11.75 3.11
N GLU A 90 5.86 13.08 3.11
CA GLU A 90 5.57 13.88 1.89
C GLU A 90 6.81 14.58 1.32
N LEU A 91 8.00 14.27 1.84
CA LEU A 91 9.26 14.92 1.42
C LEU A 91 10.11 14.06 0.47
N GLY A 92 9.58 12.96 -0.05
CA GLY A 92 10.30 12.12 -1.02
C GLY A 92 10.81 12.93 -2.22
N GLY A 93 12.10 12.78 -2.54
CA GLY A 93 12.79 13.52 -3.60
C GLY A 93 13.29 14.91 -3.21
N LYS A 94 13.08 15.37 -1.96
CA LYS A 94 13.52 16.69 -1.48
C LYS A 94 14.90 16.63 -0.85
N ASN A 95 15.72 17.67 -1.10
CA ASN A 95 16.95 17.92 -0.37
C ASN A 95 16.71 18.86 0.80
N LEU A 96 17.16 18.45 1.98
CA LEU A 96 17.10 19.26 3.20
C LEU A 96 18.51 19.74 3.56
N VAL A 97 18.61 21.00 3.96
CA VAL A 97 19.88 21.60 4.40
C VAL A 97 19.71 22.08 5.83
N THR A 98 20.64 21.69 6.70
CA THR A 98 20.62 22.14 8.10
C THR A 98 21.32 23.47 8.23
N PHE A 99 20.65 24.47 8.82
CA PHE A 99 21.20 25.77 9.17
C PHE A 99 21.38 25.89 10.65
N GLU A 100 22.41 26.64 11.08
CA GLU A 100 22.74 26.80 12.48
C GLU A 100 23.29 28.16 12.84
N GLU A 101 22.97 28.59 14.07
CA GLU A 101 23.49 29.78 14.70
C GLU A 101 23.97 29.45 16.12
N LEU A 102 25.13 29.95 16.51
CA LEU A 102 25.69 29.83 17.85
C LEU A 102 25.57 31.15 18.59
N TYR A 103 25.03 31.09 19.80
CA TYR A 103 24.86 32.24 20.70
C TYR A 103 25.67 32.06 21.96
N ASP A 104 26.38 33.12 22.37
CA ASP A 104 26.99 33.28 23.71
C ASP A 104 25.88 33.73 24.68
N LEU A 105 25.71 32.95 25.75
CA LEU A 105 24.76 33.21 26.85
C LEU A 105 25.44 33.73 28.12
N SER A 106 26.60 34.40 28.03
CA SER A 106 27.25 35.04 29.18
C SER A 106 26.31 36.05 29.87
N ASN A 107 25.47 36.72 29.04
CA ASN A 107 24.31 37.47 29.52
C ASN A 107 23.03 36.76 29.00
N PRO A 108 22.32 35.99 29.84
CA PRO A 108 21.12 35.27 29.40
C PRO A 108 19.98 36.16 28.89
N ASP A 109 19.92 37.40 29.36
CA ASP A 109 18.88 38.36 28.97
C ASP A 109 19.17 38.99 27.58
N GLU A 110 20.44 38.95 27.14
CA GLU A 110 20.91 39.48 25.88
C GLU A 110 21.85 38.49 25.18
N PRO A 111 21.35 37.38 24.63
CA PRO A 111 22.17 36.41 23.88
C PRO A 111 22.84 37.07 22.66
N VAL A 112 24.14 36.86 22.50
CA VAL A 112 24.92 37.40 21.37
C VAL A 112 25.23 36.31 20.36
N LYS A 113 24.80 36.48 19.09
CA LYS A 113 25.21 35.57 18.01
C LYS A 113 26.71 35.72 17.73
N VAL A 114 27.47 34.62 17.86
CA VAL A 114 28.93 34.61 17.75
C VAL A 114 29.43 33.82 16.53
N ALA A 115 28.62 32.93 15.96
CA ALA A 115 28.92 32.21 14.73
C ALA A 115 27.64 31.72 14.06
N GLU A 116 27.71 31.42 12.78
CA GLU A 116 26.62 30.79 12.02
C GLU A 116 27.15 29.94 10.87
N HIS A 117 26.37 28.94 10.47
CA HIS A 117 26.54 28.18 9.24
C HIS A 117 25.20 28.10 8.50
N LYS A 118 25.04 28.89 7.44
CA LYS A 118 23.78 29.04 6.69
C LYS A 118 24.05 29.11 5.18
N ASP A 119 24.72 28.10 4.67
CA ASP A 119 24.95 27.95 3.22
C ASP A 119 24.00 26.90 2.65
N ILE A 120 23.03 27.37 1.86
CA ILE A 120 22.01 26.50 1.24
C ILE A 120 22.63 25.52 0.21
N GLU A 121 23.81 25.82 -0.31
CA GLU A 121 24.50 24.99 -1.29
C GLU A 121 25.53 24.03 -0.66
N ASP A 122 25.69 24.06 0.67
CA ASP A 122 26.65 23.16 1.34
C ASP A 122 26.20 21.70 1.29
N ASP A 123 26.91 20.89 0.50
CA ASP A 123 26.68 19.43 0.42
C ASP A 123 26.96 18.72 1.75
N GLY A 124 27.85 19.27 2.60
CA GLY A 124 28.10 18.76 3.96
C GLY A 124 26.88 18.84 4.87
N GLN A 125 26.03 19.84 4.63
CA GLN A 125 24.78 20.08 5.37
C GLN A 125 23.53 19.51 4.69
N THR A 126 23.68 18.95 3.47
CA THR A 126 22.54 18.47 2.67
C THR A 126 22.28 16.98 2.94
N VAL A 127 21.02 16.62 3.14
CA VAL A 127 20.50 15.26 3.21
C VAL A 127 19.34 15.12 2.22
N LEU A 128 19.38 14.09 1.38
CA LEU A 128 18.29 13.75 0.44
C LEU A 128 17.27 12.84 1.13
N ILE A 129 16.02 13.24 1.12
CA ILE A 129 14.90 12.35 1.48
C ILE A 129 14.53 11.56 0.21
N THR A 130 14.75 10.26 0.20
CA THR A 130 14.41 9.38 -0.93
C THR A 130 12.93 8.98 -0.87
N GLU A 131 12.32 8.78 -2.03
CA GLU A 131 10.92 8.35 -2.12
C GLU A 131 10.75 6.92 -1.57
N ARG A 132 9.68 6.70 -0.83
CA ARG A 132 9.23 5.37 -0.44
C ARG A 132 8.32 4.82 -1.54
N ILE A 133 8.79 3.78 -2.23
CA ILE A 133 8.03 3.10 -3.27
C ILE A 133 7.48 1.80 -2.72
N ILE A 134 6.15 1.68 -2.63
CA ILE A 134 5.47 0.44 -2.26
C ILE A 134 5.15 -0.33 -3.53
N LYS A 135 5.60 -1.60 -3.57
CA LYS A 135 5.34 -2.53 -4.66
C LYS A 135 4.37 -3.61 -4.19
N ILE A 136 3.52 -4.04 -5.12
CA ILE A 136 2.57 -5.12 -4.93
C ILE A 136 2.77 -6.16 -6.04
N HIS A 137 2.85 -7.42 -5.65
CA HIS A 137 2.88 -8.58 -6.54
C HIS A 137 1.94 -9.64 -5.99
N THR A 138 1.08 -10.18 -6.85
CA THR A 138 0.00 -11.04 -6.39
C THR A 138 -0.10 -12.32 -7.24
N THR A 139 -0.69 -13.37 -6.66
CA THR A 139 -0.93 -14.65 -7.33
C THR A 139 -2.21 -15.28 -6.79
N ALA A 140 -3.22 -15.41 -7.64
CA ALA A 140 -4.48 -16.05 -7.30
C ALA A 140 -4.45 -17.56 -7.61
N THR A 141 -4.96 -18.38 -6.69
CA THR A 141 -5.13 -19.84 -6.82
C THR A 141 -6.38 -20.29 -6.07
N ASP A 142 -6.76 -21.57 -6.20
CA ASP A 142 -7.65 -22.19 -5.22
C ASP A 142 -6.89 -22.48 -3.92
N LYS A 143 -7.56 -23.10 -2.93
CA LYS A 143 -6.95 -23.50 -1.64
C LYS A 143 -5.82 -24.51 -1.77
N ASP A 144 -5.80 -25.25 -2.88
CA ASP A 144 -4.83 -26.31 -3.16
C ASP A 144 -3.70 -25.85 -4.10
N GLY A 145 -3.70 -24.58 -4.49
CA GLY A 145 -2.69 -23.97 -5.36
C GLY A 145 -2.97 -24.13 -6.85
N ASN A 146 -4.19 -24.54 -7.26
CA ASN A 146 -4.54 -24.74 -8.68
C ASN A 146 -5.03 -23.46 -9.32
N LYS A 147 -4.77 -23.34 -10.63
CA LYS A 147 -5.26 -22.27 -11.51
C LYS A 147 -6.52 -22.67 -12.30
N GLU A 148 -6.76 -23.96 -12.46
CA GLU A 148 -7.93 -24.52 -13.12
C GLU A 148 -8.78 -25.26 -12.09
N ILE A 149 -10.02 -24.80 -11.90
CA ILE A 149 -10.92 -25.27 -10.86
C ILE A 149 -12.29 -25.64 -11.38
N GLU A 150 -13.01 -26.47 -10.65
CA GLU A 150 -14.40 -26.83 -10.97
C GLU A 150 -15.36 -25.74 -10.47
N ALA A 151 -16.37 -25.41 -11.27
CA ALA A 151 -17.45 -24.54 -10.84
C ALA A 151 -18.32 -25.24 -9.77
N GLY A 152 -18.69 -24.52 -8.73
CA GLY A 152 -19.49 -25.06 -7.61
C GLY A 152 -20.04 -23.97 -6.69
N LYS A 153 -20.82 -24.41 -5.66
CA LYS A 153 -21.51 -23.46 -4.76
C LYS A 153 -20.60 -22.70 -3.81
N ASP A 154 -19.51 -23.34 -3.35
CA ASP A 154 -18.62 -22.79 -2.31
C ASP A 154 -17.19 -22.85 -2.81
N VAL A 155 -16.92 -22.13 -3.92
CA VAL A 155 -15.57 -21.99 -4.45
C VAL A 155 -14.83 -20.91 -3.67
N THR A 156 -13.57 -21.18 -3.32
CA THR A 156 -12.69 -20.18 -2.70
C THR A 156 -11.48 -19.94 -3.58
N ILE A 157 -11.29 -18.70 -3.96
CA ILE A 157 -10.05 -18.18 -4.56
C ILE A 157 -9.22 -17.56 -3.43
N VAL A 158 -7.95 -17.90 -3.35
CA VAL A 158 -6.98 -17.31 -2.42
C VAL A 158 -6.00 -16.50 -3.24
N ASP A 159 -5.95 -15.21 -2.99
CA ASP A 159 -4.92 -14.35 -3.54
C ASP A 159 -3.79 -14.17 -2.54
N THR A 160 -2.60 -14.52 -2.96
CA THR A 160 -1.37 -14.36 -2.20
C THR A 160 -0.66 -13.10 -2.64
N VAL A 161 -0.62 -12.09 -1.77
CA VAL A 161 -0.09 -10.76 -2.05
C VAL A 161 1.25 -10.58 -1.37
N THR A 162 2.28 -10.27 -2.15
CA THR A 162 3.60 -9.88 -1.66
C THR A 162 3.73 -8.36 -1.77
N LEU A 163 4.02 -7.73 -0.64
CA LEU A 163 4.17 -6.28 -0.51
C LEU A 163 5.62 -5.95 -0.13
N GLU A 164 6.19 -4.93 -0.76
CA GLU A 164 7.54 -4.44 -0.49
C GLU A 164 7.52 -2.91 -0.29
N GLY A 165 8.43 -2.39 0.51
CA GLY A 165 8.57 -0.97 0.79
C GLY A 165 7.57 -0.42 1.80
N LEU A 166 6.87 -1.28 2.56
CA LEU A 166 5.95 -0.86 3.61
C LEU A 166 6.67 -0.06 4.71
N GLU A 167 5.96 0.89 5.28
CA GLU A 167 6.43 1.58 6.49
C GLU A 167 5.99 0.82 7.73
N ILE A 168 6.99 0.36 8.52
CA ILE A 168 6.75 -0.41 9.74
C ILE A 168 5.89 0.40 10.72
N GLY A 169 4.90 -0.24 11.35
CA GLY A 169 3.96 0.39 12.28
C GLY A 169 2.76 1.08 11.60
N THR A 170 2.77 1.20 10.27
CA THR A 170 1.64 1.75 9.51
C THR A 170 0.54 0.72 9.35
N LYS A 171 -0.69 1.17 9.54
CA LYS A 171 -1.90 0.39 9.27
C LYS A 171 -2.27 0.51 7.80
N TYR A 172 -2.38 -0.63 7.11
CA TYR A 172 -2.79 -0.73 5.71
C TYR A 172 -4.09 -1.51 5.56
N GLN A 173 -4.82 -1.23 4.48
CA GLN A 173 -5.96 -2.01 4.03
C GLN A 173 -5.74 -2.44 2.59
N LEU A 174 -5.76 -3.75 2.37
CA LEU A 174 -5.80 -4.36 1.05
C LEU A 174 -7.26 -4.60 0.69
N LYS A 175 -7.71 -4.06 -0.45
CA LYS A 175 -9.04 -4.27 -1.02
C LYS A 175 -8.91 -5.10 -2.27
N GLY A 176 -9.57 -6.26 -2.31
CA GLY A 176 -9.54 -7.16 -3.45
C GLY A 176 -10.94 -7.43 -3.99
N TRP A 177 -11.04 -7.68 -5.31
CA TRP A 177 -12.28 -8.08 -5.97
C TRP A 177 -12.01 -8.92 -7.20
N GLN A 178 -13.04 -9.65 -7.64
CA GLN A 178 -12.97 -10.52 -8.80
C GLN A 178 -13.53 -9.83 -10.05
N MET A 179 -12.83 -10.00 -11.19
CA MET A 179 -13.23 -9.53 -12.50
C MET A 179 -13.54 -10.70 -13.44
N LEU A 180 -14.56 -10.58 -14.27
CA LEU A 180 -14.78 -11.44 -15.42
C LEU A 180 -13.82 -11.00 -16.53
N LYS A 181 -12.90 -11.88 -16.96
CA LYS A 181 -11.81 -11.53 -17.88
C LYS A 181 -12.34 -11.10 -19.25
N GLU A 182 -13.18 -11.91 -19.87
CA GLU A 182 -13.68 -11.68 -21.24
C GLU A 182 -14.55 -10.42 -21.35
N GLU A 183 -15.35 -10.14 -20.33
CA GLU A 183 -16.23 -8.99 -20.27
C GLU A 183 -15.52 -7.72 -19.77
N ASN A 184 -14.32 -7.87 -19.17
CA ASN A 184 -13.62 -6.81 -18.44
C ASN A 184 -14.55 -6.08 -17.46
N ALA A 185 -15.32 -6.85 -16.71
CA ALA A 185 -16.35 -6.37 -15.80
C ALA A 185 -16.23 -6.99 -14.41
N GLU A 186 -16.69 -6.29 -13.38
CA GLU A 186 -16.74 -6.81 -12.03
C GLU A 186 -17.63 -8.06 -11.93
N LEU A 187 -17.19 -9.09 -11.22
CA LEU A 187 -18.00 -10.26 -10.95
C LEU A 187 -19.08 -9.92 -9.92
N LEU A 188 -20.33 -10.03 -10.33
CA LEU A 188 -21.50 -9.86 -9.47
C LEU A 188 -22.20 -11.19 -9.25
N ILE A 189 -22.33 -11.62 -7.99
CA ILE A 189 -23.15 -12.76 -7.60
C ILE A 189 -24.36 -12.25 -6.81
N ASN A 190 -25.56 -12.53 -7.28
CA ASN A 190 -26.82 -11.99 -6.74
C ASN A 190 -26.82 -10.46 -6.62
N GLY A 191 -26.24 -9.77 -7.61
CA GLY A 191 -26.15 -8.31 -7.67
C GLY A 191 -25.12 -7.68 -6.71
N LYS A 192 -24.28 -8.48 -6.05
CA LYS A 192 -23.21 -8.00 -5.18
C LYS A 192 -21.85 -8.36 -5.76
N ARG A 193 -20.92 -7.40 -5.72
CA ARG A 193 -19.53 -7.63 -6.12
C ARG A 193 -18.88 -8.69 -5.23
N VAL A 194 -18.16 -9.62 -5.85
CA VAL A 194 -17.30 -10.56 -5.13
C VAL A 194 -16.03 -9.83 -4.74
N GLU A 195 -15.96 -9.42 -3.50
CA GLU A 195 -14.87 -8.63 -2.92
C GLU A 195 -14.55 -9.07 -1.49
N ASN A 196 -13.34 -8.80 -1.06
CA ASN A 196 -12.93 -8.96 0.33
C ASN A 196 -11.81 -7.97 0.66
N ASP A 197 -11.75 -7.56 1.92
CA ASP A 197 -10.77 -6.62 2.43
C ASP A 197 -9.92 -7.30 3.52
N TYR A 198 -8.64 -6.95 3.56
CA TYR A 198 -7.74 -7.38 4.62
C TYR A 198 -7.00 -6.17 5.21
N THR A 199 -7.14 -5.96 6.52
CA THR A 199 -6.49 -4.86 7.23
C THR A 199 -5.40 -5.40 8.15
N PHE A 200 -4.21 -4.78 8.10
CA PHE A 200 -3.05 -5.21 8.89
C PHE A 200 -2.20 -4.00 9.31
N ILE A 201 -1.31 -4.23 10.28
CA ILE A 201 -0.23 -3.30 10.62
C ILE A 201 1.07 -3.91 10.12
N ALA A 202 1.84 -3.15 9.36
CA ALA A 202 3.12 -3.62 8.85
C ALA A 202 4.11 -3.82 10.01
N ASP A 203 4.57 -5.05 10.20
CA ASP A 203 5.62 -5.41 11.17
C ASP A 203 7.00 -5.52 10.51
N LYS A 204 7.04 -5.50 9.17
CA LYS A 204 8.24 -5.54 8.32
C LYS A 204 8.02 -4.68 7.07
N GLU A 205 9.13 -4.26 6.45
CA GLU A 205 9.08 -3.55 5.17
C GLU A 205 8.61 -4.44 4.00
N SER A 206 8.77 -5.76 4.12
CA SER A 206 8.28 -6.74 3.15
C SER A 206 7.39 -7.75 3.86
N MET A 207 6.16 -7.92 3.37
CA MET A 207 5.16 -8.82 3.93
C MET A 207 4.46 -9.63 2.85
N LYS A 208 4.01 -10.82 3.24
CA LYS A 208 3.15 -11.68 2.45
C LYS A 208 1.82 -11.84 3.19
N VAL A 209 0.72 -11.51 2.53
CA VAL A 209 -0.64 -11.62 3.07
C VAL A 209 -1.53 -12.39 2.11
N GLU A 210 -2.63 -12.96 2.61
CA GLU A 210 -3.58 -13.70 1.80
C GLU A 210 -4.97 -13.08 1.93
N VAL A 211 -5.67 -12.94 0.79
CA VAL A 211 -7.06 -12.52 0.73
C VAL A 211 -7.87 -13.63 0.10
N ALA A 212 -8.89 -14.13 0.80
CA ALA A 212 -9.74 -15.21 0.32
C ALA A 212 -11.11 -14.70 -0.12
N PHE A 213 -11.59 -15.19 -1.26
CA PHE A 213 -12.91 -14.88 -1.83
C PHE A 213 -13.70 -16.18 -1.93
N THR A 214 -14.79 -16.30 -1.17
CA THR A 214 -15.67 -17.48 -1.22
C THR A 214 -17.03 -17.08 -1.76
N PHE A 215 -17.47 -17.75 -2.83
CA PHE A 215 -18.70 -17.40 -3.53
C PHE A 215 -19.30 -18.59 -4.29
N ASP A 216 -20.54 -18.44 -4.76
CA ASP A 216 -21.21 -19.39 -5.63
C ASP A 216 -20.74 -19.19 -7.07
N ALA A 217 -19.97 -20.13 -7.60
CA ALA A 217 -19.42 -20.12 -8.94
C ALA A 217 -20.17 -21.08 -9.90
N THR A 218 -21.38 -21.55 -9.56
CA THR A 218 -22.11 -22.54 -10.38
C THR A 218 -22.43 -22.08 -11.80
N SER A 219 -22.45 -20.78 -12.05
CA SER A 219 -22.70 -20.18 -13.37
C SER A 219 -21.43 -19.81 -14.15
N LEU A 220 -20.25 -20.19 -13.65
CA LEU A 220 -18.96 -19.75 -14.19
C LEU A 220 -18.22 -20.83 -15.00
N ASP A 221 -18.91 -21.91 -15.41
CA ASP A 221 -18.33 -22.94 -16.31
C ASP A 221 -17.67 -22.29 -17.53
N GLY A 222 -16.41 -22.61 -17.81
CA GLY A 222 -15.62 -22.12 -18.93
C GLY A 222 -15.20 -20.65 -18.84
N LYS A 223 -15.52 -19.95 -17.74
CA LYS A 223 -15.16 -18.55 -17.52
C LYS A 223 -13.79 -18.39 -16.88
N GLN A 224 -13.17 -17.24 -17.13
CA GLN A 224 -11.95 -16.83 -16.45
C GLN A 224 -12.20 -15.63 -15.53
N LEU A 225 -11.65 -15.70 -14.33
CA LEU A 225 -11.65 -14.59 -13.38
C LEU A 225 -10.23 -14.08 -13.18
N VAL A 226 -10.14 -12.76 -12.97
CA VAL A 226 -8.88 -12.09 -12.61
C VAL A 226 -9.09 -11.35 -11.30
N THR A 227 -8.20 -11.54 -10.34
CA THR A 227 -8.26 -10.84 -9.07
C THR A 227 -7.56 -9.47 -9.19
N PHE A 228 -8.27 -8.40 -8.82
CA PHE A 228 -7.74 -7.05 -8.75
C PHE A 228 -7.56 -6.63 -7.31
N GLU A 229 -6.56 -5.78 -7.05
CA GLU A 229 -6.25 -5.32 -5.71
C GLU A 229 -5.74 -3.90 -5.64
N GLU A 230 -6.09 -3.23 -4.55
CA GLU A 230 -5.62 -1.90 -4.18
C GLU A 230 -5.16 -1.89 -2.73
N LEU A 231 -4.01 -1.28 -2.47
CA LEU A 231 -3.50 -1.07 -1.11
C LEU A 231 -3.66 0.38 -0.68
N TYR A 232 -4.22 0.56 0.51
CA TYR A 232 -4.45 1.87 1.12
C TYR A 232 -3.65 2.01 2.42
N ASP A 233 -2.99 3.15 2.60
CA ASP A 233 -2.45 3.61 3.88
C ASP A 233 -3.60 4.23 4.70
N LEU A 234 -3.82 3.71 5.91
CA LEU A 234 -4.83 4.16 6.85
C LEU A 234 -4.25 5.02 7.97
N SER A 235 -3.14 5.71 7.75
CA SER A 235 -2.56 6.64 8.74
C SER A 235 -3.54 7.75 9.11
N ASN A 236 -4.31 8.21 8.12
CA ASN A 236 -5.51 9.02 8.34
C ASN A 236 -6.75 8.16 7.99
N PRO A 237 -7.47 7.60 8.98
CA PRO A 237 -8.61 6.74 8.72
C PRO A 237 -9.76 7.44 7.99
N ASP A 238 -9.88 8.77 8.15
CA ASP A 238 -10.93 9.57 7.51
C ASP A 238 -10.61 9.85 6.03
N GLU A 239 -9.33 9.77 5.65
CA GLU A 239 -8.86 9.96 4.28
C GLU A 239 -7.83 8.86 3.91
N PRO A 240 -8.29 7.61 3.66
CA PRO A 240 -7.40 6.53 3.21
C PRO A 240 -6.68 6.89 1.92
N LYS A 241 -5.35 6.76 1.90
CA LYS A 241 -4.53 7.08 0.73
C LYS A 241 -4.16 5.81 -0.03
N LYS A 242 -4.61 5.69 -1.29
CA LYS A 242 -4.15 4.58 -2.15
C LYS A 242 -2.66 4.73 -2.42
N VAL A 243 -1.86 3.70 -2.11
CA VAL A 243 -0.40 3.71 -2.22
C VAL A 243 0.13 2.83 -3.33
N THR A 244 -0.61 1.78 -3.70
CA THR A 244 -0.28 0.94 -4.86
C THR A 244 -1.51 0.13 -5.29
N GLU A 245 -1.46 -0.47 -6.49
CA GLU A 245 -2.52 -1.35 -7.01
C GLU A 245 -1.95 -2.41 -7.95
N HIS A 246 -2.69 -3.52 -8.09
CA HIS A 246 -2.50 -4.51 -9.13
C HIS A 246 -3.83 -4.76 -9.83
N ARG A 247 -3.99 -4.23 -11.05
CA ARG A 247 -5.25 -4.23 -11.83
C ARG A 247 -5.01 -4.51 -13.30
N ASP A 248 -4.27 -5.56 -13.59
CA ASP A 248 -4.01 -6.01 -14.95
C ASP A 248 -4.93 -7.18 -15.30
N ILE A 249 -5.90 -6.93 -16.18
CA ILE A 249 -6.89 -7.94 -16.63
C ILE A 249 -6.24 -9.09 -17.41
N GLU A 250 -5.04 -8.89 -17.96
CA GLU A 250 -4.32 -9.89 -18.73
C GLU A 250 -3.30 -10.68 -17.89
N ASP A 251 -3.15 -10.35 -16.60
CA ASP A 251 -2.20 -11.04 -15.74
C ASP A 251 -2.60 -12.51 -15.51
N GLU A 252 -1.82 -13.42 -16.09
CA GLU A 252 -2.00 -14.87 -15.89
C GLU A 252 -1.74 -15.31 -14.43
N GLY A 253 -0.88 -14.58 -13.70
CA GLY A 253 -0.64 -14.79 -12.28
C GLY A 253 -1.89 -14.58 -11.43
N GLN A 254 -2.78 -13.70 -11.86
CA GLN A 254 -4.05 -13.36 -11.22
C GLN A 254 -5.26 -14.09 -11.82
N THR A 255 -5.06 -14.84 -12.89
CA THR A 255 -6.16 -15.50 -13.62
C THR A 255 -6.45 -16.89 -13.05
N ILE A 256 -7.73 -17.17 -12.79
CA ILE A 256 -8.30 -18.48 -12.47
C ILE A 256 -9.23 -18.88 -13.63
N THR A 257 -9.12 -20.12 -14.11
CA THR A 257 -9.97 -20.69 -15.15
C THR A 257 -10.94 -21.71 -14.55
N PHE A 258 -12.23 -21.53 -14.76
CA PHE A 258 -13.22 -22.53 -14.46
C PHE A 258 -13.29 -23.53 -15.62
N LYS A 259 -13.17 -24.84 -15.32
CA LYS A 259 -13.26 -25.89 -16.31
C LYS A 259 -14.65 -25.94 -16.91
N GLU A 260 -14.73 -26.23 -18.20
CA GLU A 260 -16.00 -26.52 -18.86
C GLU A 260 -16.58 -27.83 -18.32
N LYS A 261 -17.89 -27.89 -18.05
CA LYS A 261 -18.58 -29.15 -17.79
C LYS A 261 -18.47 -30.03 -19.02
N PRO A 262 -18.15 -31.33 -18.87
CA PRO A 262 -18.26 -32.27 -19.94
C PRO A 262 -19.70 -32.24 -20.48
N GLU A 263 -19.88 -32.07 -21.80
CA GLU A 263 -21.18 -32.30 -22.41
C GLU A 263 -21.65 -33.72 -22.08
N VAL A 264 -22.73 -33.81 -21.32
CA VAL A 264 -23.39 -35.10 -21.10
C VAL A 264 -23.93 -35.49 -22.45
N PRO A 265 -23.48 -36.63 -23.09
CA PRO A 265 -24.04 -37.08 -24.34
C PRO A 265 -25.57 -37.18 -24.17
N GLU A 266 -26.34 -36.54 -25.06
CA GLU A 266 -27.79 -36.72 -25.07
C GLU A 266 -28.06 -38.21 -25.09
N GLU A 267 -28.81 -38.72 -24.10
CA GLU A 267 -29.26 -40.09 -24.07
C GLU A 267 -30.03 -40.34 -25.35
N PRO A 268 -29.65 -41.34 -26.20
CA PRO A 268 -30.33 -41.53 -27.47
C PRO A 268 -31.83 -41.68 -27.21
N GLU A 269 -32.64 -40.89 -27.91
CA GLU A 269 -34.09 -40.92 -27.80
C GLU A 269 -34.54 -42.39 -27.85
N LYS A 270 -35.22 -42.82 -26.80
CA LYS A 270 -35.77 -44.15 -26.66
C LYS A 270 -36.67 -44.37 -27.89
N PRO A 271 -36.44 -45.45 -28.73
CA PRO A 271 -37.27 -45.69 -29.88
C PRO A 271 -38.74 -45.69 -29.47
N GLU A 272 -39.56 -44.88 -30.13
CA GLU A 272 -41.00 -44.90 -29.94
C GLU A 272 -41.50 -46.36 -30.08
N THR A 273 -42.17 -46.84 -29.09
CA THR A 273 -42.85 -48.16 -29.16
C THR A 273 -43.81 -48.15 -30.30
N PRO A 274 -43.73 -49.14 -31.24
CA PRO A 274 -44.68 -49.19 -32.35
C PRO A 274 -46.12 -49.21 -31.81
N GLN A 275 -46.95 -48.30 -32.29
CA GLN A 275 -48.36 -48.30 -32.01
C GLN A 275 -48.95 -49.60 -32.54
N THR A 276 -49.62 -50.35 -31.69
CA THR A 276 -50.40 -51.54 -32.06
C THR A 276 -51.48 -51.15 -33.09
N PRO A 277 -51.63 -51.87 -34.24
CA PRO A 277 -52.63 -51.54 -35.21
C PRO A 277 -54.03 -51.66 -34.60
N ASP A 278 -54.88 -50.64 -34.84
CA ASP A 278 -56.29 -50.64 -34.47
C ASP A 278 -57.01 -51.93 -34.97
N THR A 279 -57.65 -52.60 -34.06
CA THR A 279 -58.51 -53.74 -34.32
C THR A 279 -59.69 -53.31 -35.25
N PRO A 280 -59.99 -54.06 -36.32
CA PRO A 280 -61.10 -53.69 -37.19
C PRO A 280 -62.45 -53.71 -36.47
N HIS A 281 -63.24 -52.66 -36.69
CA HIS A 281 -64.63 -52.58 -36.27
C HIS A 281 -65.48 -53.67 -36.92
N LYS A 282 -66.16 -54.49 -36.15
CA LYS A 282 -67.12 -55.46 -36.56
C LYS A 282 -68.40 -54.74 -37.02
N PRO A 283 -69.00 -55.05 -38.23
CA PRO A 283 -70.16 -54.37 -38.65
C PRO A 283 -71.41 -54.72 -37.82
N ASP A 284 -72.21 -53.74 -37.51
CA ASP A 284 -73.49 -53.87 -36.81
C ASP A 284 -74.50 -54.68 -37.66
N SER A 285 -75.11 -55.65 -37.03
CA SER A 285 -76.24 -56.41 -37.64
C SER A 285 -77.54 -55.57 -37.63
N PRO A 286 -78.35 -55.75 -38.69
CA PRO A 286 -79.59 -54.94 -38.84
C PRO A 286 -80.68 -55.38 -37.84
N LYS A 287 -81.28 -54.43 -37.19
CA LYS A 287 -82.52 -54.64 -36.41
C LYS A 287 -83.71 -54.84 -37.35
N THR A 288 -84.23 -56.05 -37.33
CA THR A 288 -85.57 -56.34 -37.84
C THR A 288 -86.60 -55.89 -36.83
N GLY A 289 -87.44 -54.95 -37.28
CA GLY A 289 -88.65 -54.61 -36.53
C GLY A 289 -89.67 -55.71 -36.66
N ASP A 290 -90.42 -55.95 -35.67
CA ASP A 290 -91.78 -56.39 -35.84
C ASP A 290 -92.63 -55.88 -34.66
N GLY A 291 -93.67 -55.40 -35.09
CA GLY A 291 -94.76 -54.78 -34.54
C GLY A 291 -95.78 -55.64 -33.81
N THR A 292 -96.67 -55.03 -33.35
CA THR A 292 -98.08 -55.36 -33.10
C THR A 292 -98.54 -55.47 -31.64
N ASN A 293 -99.39 -54.52 -31.36
CA ASN A 293 -100.74 -54.66 -30.69
C ASN A 293 -100.82 -55.05 -29.18
N LEU A 294 -101.29 -54.29 -28.40
CA LEU A 294 -102.70 -53.97 -27.97
C LEU A 294 -102.63 -52.95 -26.80
#